data_d061600f10d8f7ac906e0bfe5fb7e5fd
#
_entry.id   d061600f10d8f7ac906e0bfe5fb7e5fd
#
_cell.length_a   1.000
_cell.length_b   1.000
_cell.length_c   1.000
_cell.angle_alpha   90.00
_cell.angle_beta   90.00
_cell.angle_gamma   90.00
#
_symmetry.space_group_name_H-M   'P 1'
#
loop_
_entity.id
_entity.type
_entity.pdbx_description
1 polymer ?
#
loop_
_entity_poly.entity_id
_entity_poly.type
_entity_poly.pdbx_seq_one_letter_code
_entity_poly.pdbx_strand_id
1 'polypeptide(L)'
;DLSVPTRFEKEIDFLDSHPEYAMVSCPMIYFDEGGDYKTGVAIEKPQKEDFKYNTPFCHAPILMRREALEDVGRYTAEPKTERIEDYYLWHKFYCKGYKGYNLQEPLYKMRNGRDAFARRKVSDRWRGYKLTTEILGNLGFSHPWTYGIPAVMKALVPNSIVKFIRTM
;
A
#
# COMPACT_ATOMS: atom_id res chain seq x y z
N ASP A 1 0.21 -11.76 -13.04
CA ASP A 1 -0.79 -10.74 -12.68
C ASP A 1 -1.66 -10.47 -13.90
N LEU A 2 -2.95 -10.15 -13.67
CA LEU A 2 -3.94 -9.93 -14.71
C LEU A 2 -4.75 -8.66 -14.41
N SER A 3 -4.96 -7.83 -15.43
CA SER A 3 -5.87 -6.68 -15.34
C SER A 3 -7.23 -7.07 -15.91
N VAL A 4 -8.32 -6.69 -15.24
CA VAL A 4 -9.67 -6.80 -15.83
C VAL A 4 -9.72 -5.87 -17.06
N PRO A 5 -10.31 -6.28 -18.20
CA PRO A 5 -10.30 -5.49 -19.43
C PRO A 5 -10.85 -4.07 -19.27
N THR A 6 -11.84 -3.87 -18.41
CA THR A 6 -12.50 -2.58 -18.16
C THR A 6 -11.80 -1.72 -17.10
N ARG A 7 -10.67 -2.16 -16.52
CA ARG A 7 -10.02 -1.45 -15.42
C ARG A 7 -9.62 -0.03 -15.79
N PHE A 8 -8.88 0.14 -16.87
CA PHE A 8 -8.40 1.46 -17.28
C PHE A 8 -9.55 2.40 -17.64
N GLU A 9 -10.58 1.92 -18.33
CA GLU A 9 -11.78 2.70 -18.64
C GLU A 9 -12.40 3.24 -17.35
N LYS A 10 -12.70 2.38 -16.38
CA LYS A 10 -13.33 2.78 -15.12
C LYS A 10 -12.46 3.73 -14.28
N GLU A 11 -11.15 3.50 -14.26
CA GLU A 11 -10.21 4.36 -13.52
C GLU A 11 -10.08 5.74 -14.18
N ILE A 12 -10.04 5.81 -15.50
CA ILE A 12 -9.98 7.08 -16.26
C ILE A 12 -11.29 7.84 -16.09
N ASP A 13 -12.44 7.20 -16.34
CA ASP A 13 -13.77 7.81 -16.18
C ASP A 13 -13.96 8.36 -14.76
N PHE A 14 -13.48 7.63 -13.75
CA PHE A 14 -13.52 8.12 -12.38
C PHE A 14 -12.66 9.37 -12.19
N LEU A 15 -11.40 9.37 -12.62
CA LEU A 15 -10.55 10.54 -12.48
C LEU A 15 -11.06 11.74 -13.27
N ASP A 16 -11.56 11.53 -14.49
CA ASP A 16 -12.09 12.61 -15.32
C ASP A 16 -13.34 13.26 -14.70
N SER A 17 -14.18 12.46 -14.04
CA SER A 17 -15.38 12.94 -13.35
C SER A 17 -15.10 13.53 -11.95
N HIS A 18 -13.92 13.29 -11.37
CA HIS A 18 -13.56 13.66 -10.01
C HIS A 18 -12.19 14.35 -9.95
N PRO A 19 -12.11 15.63 -10.40
CA PRO A 19 -10.84 16.36 -10.46
C PRO A 19 -10.18 16.61 -9.11
N GLU A 20 -10.89 16.44 -8.01
CA GLU A 20 -10.37 16.53 -6.64
C GLU A 20 -9.46 15.36 -6.24
N TYR A 21 -9.47 14.25 -7.00
CA TYR A 21 -8.57 13.10 -6.77
C TYR A 21 -7.40 13.11 -7.75
N ALA A 22 -6.21 12.89 -7.22
CA ALA A 22 -4.98 12.80 -8.00
C ALA A 22 -4.62 11.36 -8.41
N MET A 23 -5.20 10.38 -7.73
CA MET A 23 -4.96 8.97 -7.98
C MET A 23 -6.18 8.12 -7.61
N VAL A 24 -6.31 7.00 -8.31
CA VAL A 24 -7.33 5.98 -8.06
C VAL A 24 -6.69 4.60 -8.08
N SER A 25 -7.16 3.72 -7.22
CA SER A 25 -6.77 2.32 -7.15
C SER A 25 -8.01 1.45 -6.96
N CYS A 26 -7.83 0.15 -6.80
CA CYS A 26 -8.92 -0.78 -6.49
C CYS A 26 -8.43 -1.95 -5.63
N PRO A 27 -9.33 -2.69 -4.96
CA PRO A 27 -8.99 -3.97 -4.35
C PRO A 27 -8.45 -4.96 -5.37
N MET A 28 -7.66 -5.93 -4.90
CA MET A 28 -7.11 -6.99 -5.75
C MET A 28 -7.69 -8.35 -5.38
N ILE A 29 -7.91 -9.18 -6.38
CA ILE A 29 -8.14 -10.61 -6.21
C ILE A 29 -6.77 -11.31 -6.19
N TYR A 30 -6.51 -12.10 -5.17
CA TYR A 30 -5.31 -12.90 -5.07
C TYR A 30 -5.58 -14.31 -5.58
N PHE A 31 -4.69 -14.79 -6.45
CA PHE A 31 -4.78 -16.12 -7.00
C PHE A 31 -3.45 -16.86 -6.96
N ASP A 32 -3.51 -18.17 -6.92
CA ASP A 32 -2.37 -19.08 -7.06
C ASP A 32 -2.71 -20.19 -8.08
N GLU A 33 -1.98 -21.30 -8.05
CA GLU A 33 -2.21 -22.45 -8.94
C GLU A 33 -3.56 -23.14 -8.70
N GLY A 34 -4.14 -22.96 -7.52
CA GLY A 34 -5.48 -23.46 -7.16
C GLY A 34 -6.63 -22.54 -7.56
N GLY A 35 -6.34 -21.38 -8.16
CA GLY A 35 -7.33 -20.38 -8.55
C GLY A 35 -7.42 -19.18 -7.61
N ASP A 36 -8.51 -18.42 -7.68
CA ASP A 36 -8.77 -17.26 -6.84
C ASP A 36 -9.08 -17.71 -5.41
N TYR A 37 -8.35 -17.19 -4.42
CA TYR A 37 -8.52 -17.63 -3.02
C TYR A 37 -8.85 -16.49 -2.04
N LYS A 38 -8.68 -15.23 -2.43
CA LYS A 38 -8.94 -14.09 -1.56
C LYS A 38 -9.22 -12.84 -2.37
N THR A 39 -10.23 -12.06 -1.97
CA THR A 39 -10.41 -10.69 -2.42
C THR A 39 -9.95 -9.72 -1.33
N GLY A 40 -9.12 -8.76 -1.69
CA GLY A 40 -8.71 -7.69 -0.81
C GLY A 40 -9.86 -6.73 -0.50
N VAL A 41 -9.70 -5.98 0.58
CA VAL A 41 -10.60 -4.88 0.94
C VAL A 41 -9.78 -3.59 0.94
N ALA A 42 -10.33 -2.51 0.42
CA ALA A 42 -9.71 -1.21 0.41
C ALA A 42 -10.64 -0.15 1.01
N ILE A 43 -10.07 0.78 1.76
CA ILE A 43 -10.80 1.95 2.28
C ILE A 43 -11.14 2.83 1.08
N GLU A 44 -12.41 3.14 0.89
CA GLU A 44 -12.90 3.87 -0.29
C GLU A 44 -12.21 5.24 -0.46
N LYS A 45 -12.18 6.03 0.61
CA LYS A 45 -11.63 7.39 0.65
C LYS A 45 -10.54 7.48 1.74
N PRO A 46 -9.34 6.94 1.49
CA PRO A 46 -8.29 6.93 2.49
C PRO A 46 -7.95 8.34 2.97
N GLN A 47 -7.73 8.46 4.26
CA GLN A 47 -7.27 9.68 4.92
C GLN A 47 -5.83 9.49 5.40
N LYS A 48 -5.16 10.57 5.80
CA LYS A 48 -3.79 10.47 6.36
C LYS A 48 -3.71 9.54 7.58
N GLU A 49 -4.80 9.42 8.34
CA GLU A 49 -4.91 8.56 9.51
C GLU A 49 -4.71 7.07 9.19
N ASP A 50 -5.10 6.65 7.99
CA ASP A 50 -5.03 5.26 7.54
C ASP A 50 -3.59 4.79 7.32
N PHE A 51 -2.66 5.73 7.09
CA PHE A 51 -1.22 5.45 7.03
C PHE A 51 -0.65 4.85 8.32
N LYS A 52 -1.31 5.02 9.46
CA LYS A 52 -0.88 4.44 10.74
C LYS A 52 -0.91 2.91 10.74
N TYR A 53 -1.77 2.33 9.94
CA TYR A 53 -2.09 0.90 10.00
C TYR A 53 -1.55 0.09 8.83
N ASN A 54 -1.55 0.68 7.64
CA ASN A 54 -1.09 0.00 6.42
C ASN A 54 -0.93 1.00 5.26
N THR A 55 -0.43 0.50 4.11
CA THR A 55 -0.51 1.25 2.86
C THR A 55 -1.98 1.41 2.44
N PRO A 56 -2.45 2.64 2.18
CA PRO A 56 -3.86 2.89 1.90
C PRO A 56 -4.29 2.51 0.48
N PHE A 57 -3.33 2.24 -0.42
CA PHE A 57 -3.60 1.89 -1.81
C PHE A 57 -2.87 0.61 -2.22
N CYS A 58 -3.53 -0.19 -3.07
CA CYS A 58 -2.86 -1.25 -3.80
C CYS A 58 -1.99 -0.62 -4.90
N HIS A 59 -0.70 -0.98 -4.96
CA HIS A 59 0.23 -0.38 -5.91
C HIS A 59 -0.02 -0.84 -7.36
N ALA A 60 -0.23 -2.14 -7.56
CA ALA A 60 -0.32 -2.71 -8.89
C ALA A 60 -1.45 -2.14 -9.77
N PRO A 61 -2.68 -1.90 -9.24
CA PRO A 61 -3.76 -1.32 -10.03
C PRO A 61 -3.82 0.23 -9.98
N ILE A 62 -2.83 0.93 -9.45
CA ILE A 62 -2.92 2.38 -9.30
C ILE A 62 -2.87 3.11 -10.65
N LEU A 63 -3.75 4.06 -10.85
CA LEU A 63 -3.69 5.08 -11.87
C LEU A 63 -3.57 6.45 -11.21
N MET A 64 -2.74 7.34 -11.75
CA MET A 64 -2.51 8.66 -11.16
C MET A 64 -2.33 9.73 -12.21
N ARG A 65 -2.67 10.97 -11.87
CA ARG A 65 -2.44 12.12 -12.74
C ARG A 65 -0.94 12.38 -12.87
N ARG A 66 -0.49 12.56 -14.09
CA ARG A 66 0.93 12.83 -14.38
C ARG A 66 1.43 14.08 -13.66
N GLU A 67 0.65 15.16 -13.68
CA GLU A 67 1.02 16.44 -13.08
C GLU A 67 1.25 16.30 -11.57
N ALA A 68 0.39 15.56 -10.88
CA ALA A 68 0.53 15.30 -9.46
C ALA A 68 1.76 14.42 -9.15
N LEU A 69 2.03 13.40 -9.98
CA LEU A 69 3.23 12.57 -9.86
C LEU A 69 4.52 13.38 -10.06
N GLU A 70 4.54 14.29 -11.02
CA GLU A 70 5.67 15.18 -11.25
C GLU A 70 5.87 16.16 -10.09
N ASP A 71 4.79 16.78 -9.62
CA ASP A 71 4.82 17.73 -8.51
C ASP A 71 5.34 17.12 -7.21
N VAL A 72 5.02 15.85 -6.91
CA VAL A 72 5.57 15.17 -5.73
C VAL A 72 6.99 14.63 -5.95
N GLY A 73 7.58 14.80 -7.15
CA GLY A 73 8.93 14.37 -7.47
C GLY A 73 9.07 12.87 -7.70
N ARG A 74 8.03 12.21 -8.22
CA ARG A 74 8.01 10.78 -8.61
C ARG A 74 8.43 9.82 -7.48
N TYR A 75 8.79 8.59 -7.84
CA TYR A 75 9.33 7.60 -6.89
C TYR A 75 10.70 8.03 -6.34
N THR A 76 10.93 7.75 -5.07
CA THR A 76 12.22 7.94 -4.43
C THR A 76 13.01 6.64 -4.50
N ALA A 77 14.07 6.61 -5.31
CA ALA A 77 14.92 5.45 -5.51
C ALA A 77 16.14 5.50 -4.57
N GLU A 78 15.90 5.32 -3.28
CA GLU A 78 16.94 5.31 -2.24
C GLU A 78 16.94 3.97 -1.50
N PRO A 79 18.08 3.54 -0.89
CA PRO A 79 18.13 2.31 -0.11
C PRO A 79 17.10 2.26 1.04
N LYS A 80 16.72 3.42 1.59
CA LYS A 80 15.72 3.50 2.67
C LYS A 80 14.31 3.14 2.21
N THR A 81 13.98 3.36 0.93
CA THR A 81 12.63 3.12 0.37
C THR A 81 12.48 1.75 -0.27
N GLU A 82 13.55 0.96 -0.38
CA GLU A 82 13.51 -0.36 -0.99
C GLU A 82 12.39 -1.25 -0.40
N ARG A 83 11.51 -1.77 -1.26
CA ARG A 83 10.31 -2.59 -0.96
C ARG A 83 9.16 -1.87 -0.25
N ILE A 84 9.24 -0.56 -0.08
CA ILE A 84 8.21 0.31 0.51
C ILE A 84 8.14 1.65 -0.24
N GLU A 85 8.64 1.66 -1.46
CA GLU A 85 8.67 2.81 -2.36
C GLU A 85 7.28 3.35 -2.69
N ASP A 86 6.30 2.47 -2.78
CA ASP A 86 4.90 2.80 -3.00
C ASP A 86 4.31 3.57 -1.80
N TYR A 87 4.48 3.04 -0.61
CA TYR A 87 4.02 3.70 0.61
C TYR A 87 4.67 5.06 0.83
N TYR A 88 5.97 5.17 0.48
CA TYR A 88 6.69 6.45 0.52
C TYR A 88 6.16 7.42 -0.55
N LEU A 89 5.77 6.96 -1.72
CA LEU A 89 5.15 7.80 -2.74
C LEU A 89 3.79 8.33 -2.27
N TRP A 90 2.93 7.47 -1.73
CA TRP A 90 1.60 7.89 -1.27
C TRP A 90 1.67 8.99 -0.21
N HIS A 91 2.62 8.89 0.75
CA HIS A 91 2.75 9.94 1.75
C HIS A 91 3.14 11.28 1.13
N LYS A 92 3.98 11.31 0.08
CA LYS A 92 4.34 12.55 -0.63
C LYS A 92 3.12 13.23 -1.24
N PHE A 93 2.20 12.44 -1.84
CA PHE A 93 0.93 12.96 -2.31
C PHE A 93 0.13 13.63 -1.19
N TYR A 94 -0.01 12.96 -0.05
CA TYR A 94 -0.76 13.49 1.09
C TYR A 94 -0.09 14.70 1.77
N CYS A 95 1.22 14.75 1.82
CA CYS A 95 1.97 15.94 2.29
C CYS A 95 1.73 17.15 1.40
N LYS A 96 1.46 16.97 0.11
CA LYS A 96 1.11 18.02 -0.85
C LYS A 96 -0.38 18.35 -0.88
N GLY A 97 -1.21 17.66 -0.09
CA GLY A 97 -2.64 17.87 -0.04
C GLY A 97 -3.44 17.13 -1.13
N TYR A 98 -2.79 16.31 -1.95
CA TYR A 98 -3.47 15.44 -2.91
C TYR A 98 -4.27 14.35 -2.21
N LYS A 99 -5.35 13.93 -2.85
CA LYS A 99 -6.22 12.85 -2.37
C LYS A 99 -6.22 11.68 -3.35
N GLY A 100 -6.41 10.49 -2.82
CA GLY A 100 -6.65 9.29 -3.61
C GLY A 100 -7.99 8.64 -3.28
N TYR A 101 -8.43 7.75 -4.15
CA TYR A 101 -9.67 7.00 -4.02
C TYR A 101 -9.43 5.53 -4.35
N ASN A 102 -10.16 4.63 -3.72
CA ASN A 102 -10.19 3.22 -4.11
C ASN A 102 -11.59 2.87 -4.61
N LEU A 103 -11.70 2.52 -5.90
CA LEU A 103 -12.90 1.88 -6.43
C LEU A 103 -13.22 0.66 -5.58
N GLN A 104 -14.50 0.38 -5.35
CA GLN A 104 -14.87 -0.76 -4.48
C GLN A 104 -15.05 -2.07 -5.28
N GLU A 105 -14.81 -2.03 -6.57
CA GLU A 105 -14.80 -3.18 -7.45
C GLU A 105 -13.37 -3.71 -7.63
N PRO A 106 -13.12 -5.02 -7.47
CA PRO A 106 -11.80 -5.59 -7.70
C PRO A 106 -11.52 -5.74 -9.20
N LEU A 107 -10.66 -4.88 -9.75
CA LEU A 107 -10.35 -4.82 -11.17
C LEU A 107 -8.96 -5.37 -11.53
N TYR A 108 -8.28 -5.99 -10.57
CA TYR A 108 -6.94 -6.53 -10.75
C TYR A 108 -6.78 -7.88 -10.03
N LYS A 109 -6.13 -8.82 -10.70
CA LYS A 109 -5.76 -10.12 -10.11
C LYS A 109 -4.26 -10.20 -9.91
N MET A 110 -3.84 -10.40 -8.68
CA MET A 110 -2.44 -10.51 -8.30
C MET A 110 -2.07 -11.97 -8.04
N ARG A 111 -1.08 -12.47 -8.76
CA ARG A 111 -0.49 -13.77 -8.46
C ARG A 111 0.34 -13.67 -7.19
N ASN A 112 -0.10 -14.34 -6.15
CA ASN A 112 0.57 -14.32 -4.85
C ASN A 112 0.71 -15.73 -4.31
N GLY A 113 1.89 -16.33 -4.54
CA GLY A 113 2.24 -17.59 -3.89
C GLY A 113 2.27 -17.42 -2.38
N ARG A 114 1.64 -18.35 -1.65
CA ARG A 114 1.47 -18.32 -0.17
C ARG A 114 2.77 -18.15 0.61
N ASP A 115 3.92 -18.38 -0.03
CA ASP A 115 5.27 -18.26 0.57
C ASP A 115 5.91 -16.86 0.44
N ALA A 116 5.25 -15.92 -0.21
CA ALA A 116 5.82 -14.58 -0.44
C ALA A 116 6.16 -13.82 0.87
N PHE A 117 5.43 -14.09 1.95
CA PHE A 117 5.68 -13.51 3.28
C PHE A 117 6.91 -14.08 4.01
N ALA A 118 7.34 -15.30 3.68
CA ALA A 118 8.48 -15.95 4.35
C ALA A 118 9.83 -15.33 3.97
N ARG A 119 9.88 -14.52 2.92
CA ARG A 119 11.12 -13.98 2.34
C ARG A 119 11.59 -12.65 2.92
N ARG A 120 10.86 -12.04 3.88
CA ARG A 120 11.25 -10.75 4.47
C ARG A 120 12.31 -10.94 5.55
N LYS A 121 13.48 -10.30 5.37
CA LYS A 121 14.57 -10.27 6.34
C LYS A 121 14.24 -9.37 7.53
N VAL A 122 14.87 -9.61 8.69
CA VAL A 122 14.73 -8.76 9.89
C VAL A 122 15.17 -7.31 9.59
N SER A 123 16.22 -7.14 8.77
CA SER A 123 16.70 -5.82 8.32
C SER A 123 15.63 -5.02 7.57
N ASP A 124 14.78 -5.69 6.75
CA ASP A 124 13.70 -5.04 6.02
C ASP A 124 12.62 -4.50 6.96
N ARG A 125 12.37 -5.21 8.06
CA ARG A 125 11.40 -4.79 9.09
C ARG A 125 11.88 -3.57 9.86
N TRP A 126 13.17 -3.52 10.18
CA TRP A 126 13.77 -2.37 10.85
C TRP A 126 13.80 -1.13 9.95
N ARG A 127 14.12 -1.30 8.67
CA ARG A 127 14.02 -0.25 7.67
C ARG A 127 12.59 0.25 7.53
N GLY A 128 11.63 -0.66 7.44
CA GLY A 128 10.20 -0.34 7.42
C GLY A 128 9.76 0.47 8.63
N TYR A 129 10.20 0.12 9.85
CA TYR A 129 9.93 0.88 11.06
C TYR A 129 10.43 2.33 10.96
N LYS A 130 11.70 2.51 10.59
CA LYS A 130 12.30 3.85 10.45
C LYS A 130 11.55 4.70 9.42
N LEU A 131 11.24 4.09 8.27
CA LEU A 131 10.54 4.81 7.21
C LEU A 131 9.09 5.13 7.58
N THR A 132 8.37 4.22 8.23
CA THR A 132 7.02 4.49 8.74
C THR A 132 7.04 5.64 9.75
N THR A 133 8.04 5.69 10.63
CA THR A 133 8.22 6.80 11.58
C THR A 133 8.44 8.13 10.85
N GLU A 134 9.29 8.15 9.81
CA GLU A 134 9.51 9.32 8.97
C GLU A 134 8.22 9.77 8.27
N ILE A 135 7.52 8.84 7.62
CA ILE A 135 6.25 9.07 6.90
C ILE A 135 5.21 9.70 7.82
N LEU A 136 4.99 9.10 8.98
CA LEU A 136 3.97 9.58 9.93
C LEU A 136 4.38 10.92 10.56
N GLY A 137 5.68 11.15 10.77
CA GLY A 137 6.19 12.44 11.20
C GLY A 137 5.91 13.54 10.17
N ASN A 138 6.18 13.27 8.89
CA ASN A 138 5.92 14.21 7.79
C ASN A 138 4.41 14.50 7.61
N LEU A 139 3.55 13.53 7.91
CA LEU A 139 2.09 13.70 7.91
C LEU A 139 1.55 14.44 9.15
N GLY A 140 2.43 14.84 10.08
CA GLY A 140 2.09 15.66 11.25
C GLY A 140 1.55 14.88 12.45
N PHE A 141 1.82 13.56 12.54
CA PHE A 141 1.39 12.78 13.71
C PHE A 141 2.34 12.95 14.88
N SER A 142 1.75 13.14 16.08
CA SER A 142 2.49 13.12 17.34
C SER A 142 2.99 11.71 17.66
N HIS A 143 4.23 11.58 18.15
CA HIS A 143 4.83 10.32 18.54
C HIS A 143 4.81 9.23 17.44
N PRO A 144 5.26 9.55 16.19
CA PRO A 144 5.13 8.65 15.03
C PRO A 144 5.82 7.29 15.23
N TRP A 145 6.84 7.23 16.08
CA TRP A 145 7.58 6.02 16.43
C TRP A 145 6.72 4.94 17.11
N THR A 146 5.63 5.31 17.78
CA THR A 146 4.75 4.35 18.47
C THR A 146 4.01 3.43 17.51
N TYR A 147 3.64 3.92 16.34
CA TYR A 147 2.84 3.16 15.36
C TYR A 147 3.60 2.02 14.69
N GLY A 148 4.91 2.12 14.59
CA GLY A 148 5.75 1.06 14.02
C GLY A 148 6.14 -0.05 15.01
N ILE A 149 5.93 0.15 16.32
CA ILE A 149 6.30 -0.82 17.37
C ILE A 149 5.68 -2.21 17.13
N PRO A 150 4.37 -2.35 16.80
CA PRO A 150 3.79 -3.67 16.56
C PRO A 150 4.48 -4.45 15.43
N ALA A 151 4.97 -3.77 14.40
CA ALA A 151 5.69 -4.41 13.30
C ALA A 151 7.06 -4.93 13.75
N VAL A 152 7.76 -4.18 14.60
CA VAL A 152 9.03 -4.61 15.20
C VAL A 152 8.82 -5.75 16.20
N MET A 153 7.81 -5.66 17.04
CA MET A 153 7.47 -6.73 18.00
C MET A 153 7.16 -8.05 17.29
N LYS A 154 6.39 -8.02 16.20
CA LYS A 154 6.15 -9.20 15.35
C LYS A 154 7.45 -9.76 14.74
N ALA A 155 8.50 -8.95 14.61
CA ALA A 155 9.80 -9.40 14.12
C ALA A 155 10.56 -10.25 15.13
N LEU A 156 10.31 -10.04 16.43
CA LEU A 156 10.93 -10.76 17.53
C LEU A 156 10.23 -12.10 17.82
N VAL A 157 9.02 -12.31 17.27
CA VAL A 157 8.29 -13.57 17.46
C VAL A 157 8.80 -14.61 16.46
N PRO A 158 9.28 -15.78 16.93
CA PRO A 158 9.72 -16.86 16.06
C PRO A 158 8.63 -17.28 15.05
N ASN A 159 9.04 -17.58 13.83
CA ASN A 159 8.10 -17.97 12.74
C ASN A 159 7.24 -19.20 13.10
N SER A 160 7.71 -20.07 13.99
CA SER A 160 6.96 -21.21 14.53
C SER A 160 5.71 -20.78 15.32
N ILE A 161 5.83 -19.73 16.13
CA ILE A 161 4.71 -19.18 16.93
C ILE A 161 3.71 -18.46 16.00
N VAL A 162 4.21 -17.74 15.02
CA VAL A 162 3.35 -17.05 14.02
C VAL A 162 2.55 -18.04 13.19
N LYS A 163 3.15 -19.19 12.82
CA LYS A 163 2.43 -20.28 12.14
C LYS A 163 1.34 -20.87 13.03
N PHE A 164 1.64 -21.13 14.29
CA PHE A 164 0.69 -21.72 15.24
C PHE A 164 -0.57 -20.85 15.44
N ILE A 165 -0.39 -19.52 15.60
CA ILE A 165 -1.52 -18.57 15.78
C ILE A 165 -2.40 -18.46 14.52
N ARG A 166 -1.86 -18.74 13.31
CA ARG A 166 -2.61 -18.69 12.05
C ARG A 166 -3.39 -19.97 11.74
N THR A 167 -3.08 -21.07 12.40
CA THR A 167 -3.77 -22.38 12.23
C THR A 167 -4.88 -22.61 13.26
N MET A 168 -5.04 -21.73 14.22
CA MET A 168 -6.19 -21.63 15.13
C MET A 168 -7.24 -20.65 14.58
#